data_9f454976e6afde0deef0963af90fa9f9
#
_entry.id   9f454976e6afde0deef0963af90fa9f9
#
_cell.length_a   1.000
_cell.length_b   1.000
_cell.length_c   1.000
_cell.angle_alpha   90.00
_cell.angle_beta   90.00
_cell.angle_gamma   90.00
#
_symmetry.space_group_name_H-M   'P 1'
#
loop_
_entity.id
_entity.type
_entity.pdbx_description
1 polymer ?
#
loop_
_entity_poly.entity_id
_entity_poly.type
_entity_poly.pdbx_seq_one_letter_code
_entity_poly.pdbx_strand_id
1 'polypeptide(L)'
;TGRGYPHLSAVRQCADAAHGLNAHIIADGGCVSSGDIVKAFAGGADFVMIGGMLAGHDECEGKVENGFMEFYGMASESAMDKHDNHNSYRGAEGKTVKIPHRGRVDDTIKDILSGIRSACTYVGANSLRTLSKCTTFVRVNNTHNTIYEL
;
A
#
# COMPACT_ATOMS: atom_id res chain seq x y z
N THR A 1 1.86 -16.71 6.81
CA THR A 1 2.68 -17.40 7.84
C THR A 1 2.29 -17.03 9.28
N GLY A 2 1.44 -16.03 9.50
CA GLY A 2 1.05 -15.56 10.83
C GLY A 2 2.19 -14.91 11.63
N ARG A 3 3.32 -14.64 11.00
CA ARG A 3 4.44 -13.87 11.57
C ARG A 3 4.44 -12.48 10.97
N GLY A 4 4.74 -11.47 11.75
CA GLY A 4 4.80 -10.11 11.28
C GLY A 4 5.45 -9.19 12.29
N TYR A 5 5.95 -8.07 11.78
CA TYR A 5 6.42 -6.94 12.56
C TYR A 5 5.52 -5.74 12.25
N PRO A 6 5.15 -4.90 13.21
CA PRO A 6 4.30 -3.73 12.94
C PRO A 6 4.91 -2.87 11.83
N HIS A 7 4.16 -2.70 10.73
CA HIS A 7 4.69 -2.15 9.48
C HIS A 7 5.31 -0.77 9.65
N LEU A 8 4.64 0.16 10.34
CA LEU A 8 5.20 1.49 10.60
C LEU A 8 6.51 1.44 11.40
N SER A 9 6.61 0.52 12.36
CA SER A 9 7.85 0.34 13.13
C SER A 9 8.97 -0.20 12.25
N ALA A 10 8.67 -1.16 11.38
CA ALA A 10 9.62 -1.69 10.39
C ALA A 10 10.11 -0.59 9.46
N VAL A 11 9.19 0.19 8.87
CA VAL A 11 9.54 1.31 7.96
C VAL A 11 10.49 2.29 8.66
N ARG A 12 10.18 2.71 9.88
CA ARG A 12 11.02 3.67 10.61
C ARG A 12 12.42 3.15 10.91
N GLN A 13 12.52 1.91 11.38
CA GLN A 13 13.82 1.30 11.70
C GLN A 13 14.68 1.07 10.44
N CYS A 14 14.04 0.55 9.37
CA CYS A 14 14.73 0.32 8.12
C CYS A 14 15.13 1.64 7.42
N ALA A 15 14.29 2.68 7.50
CA ALA A 15 14.60 3.99 6.94
C ALA A 15 15.81 4.61 7.64
N ASP A 16 15.87 4.56 8.97
CA ASP A 16 17.00 5.05 9.74
C ASP A 16 18.30 4.38 9.33
N ALA A 17 18.31 3.05 9.24
CA ALA A 17 19.47 2.27 8.82
C ALA A 17 19.87 2.55 7.36
N ALA A 18 18.91 2.57 6.43
CA ALA A 18 19.17 2.76 5.01
C ALA A 18 19.70 4.17 4.70
N HIS A 19 19.06 5.20 5.26
CA HIS A 19 19.44 6.58 5.03
C HIS A 19 20.82 6.90 5.61
N GLY A 20 21.18 6.26 6.72
CA GLY A 20 22.55 6.34 7.28
C GLY A 20 23.63 5.79 6.34
N LEU A 21 23.26 4.92 5.42
CA LEU A 21 24.12 4.33 4.39
C LEU A 21 23.88 4.93 2.99
N ASN A 22 23.14 6.02 2.90
CA ASN A 22 22.73 6.67 1.63
C ASN A 22 21.98 5.72 0.68
N ALA A 23 21.18 4.81 1.25
CA ALA A 23 20.31 3.89 0.54
C ALA A 23 18.83 4.30 0.69
N HIS A 24 17.95 3.66 -0.05
CA HIS A 24 16.51 3.91 -0.05
C HIS A 24 15.73 2.70 0.43
N ILE A 25 14.51 2.93 0.91
CA ILE A 25 13.59 1.86 1.26
C ILE A 25 12.24 2.01 0.54
N ILE A 26 11.64 0.86 0.29
CA ILE A 26 10.27 0.74 -0.22
C ILE A 26 9.42 0.14 0.89
N ALA A 27 8.37 0.85 1.29
CA ALA A 27 7.36 0.29 2.19
C ALA A 27 6.41 -0.59 1.39
N ASP A 28 6.48 -1.90 1.60
CA ASP A 28 5.71 -2.89 0.86
C ASP A 28 4.64 -3.53 1.75
N GLY A 29 3.39 -3.43 1.30
CA GLY A 29 2.24 -4.12 1.87
C GLY A 29 1.38 -3.27 2.82
N GLY A 30 0.12 -3.69 2.92
CA GLY A 30 -0.83 -3.20 3.91
C GLY A 30 -1.46 -1.83 3.65
N CYS A 31 -1.11 -1.13 2.59
CA CYS A 31 -1.75 0.14 2.25
C CYS A 31 -3.09 -0.09 1.54
N VAL A 32 -4.17 0.37 2.17
CA VAL A 32 -5.55 0.28 1.64
C VAL A 32 -6.20 1.66 1.48
N SER A 33 -5.54 2.71 1.94
CA SER A 33 -6.01 4.10 1.87
C SER A 33 -4.84 5.06 1.59
N SER A 34 -5.16 6.27 1.14
CA SER A 34 -4.18 7.35 1.01
C SER A 34 -3.51 7.69 2.36
N GLY A 35 -4.25 7.54 3.47
CA GLY A 35 -3.72 7.72 4.81
C GLY A 35 -2.62 6.72 5.19
N ASP A 36 -2.69 5.48 4.72
CA ASP A 36 -1.65 4.48 4.95
C ASP A 36 -0.38 4.81 4.15
N ILE A 37 -0.56 5.26 2.90
CA ILE A 37 0.54 5.74 2.07
C ILE A 37 1.24 6.93 2.73
N VAL A 38 0.47 7.88 3.25
CA VAL A 38 1.00 9.04 3.98
C VAL A 38 1.79 8.60 5.21
N LYS A 39 1.28 7.65 6.00
CA LYS A 39 1.98 7.12 7.18
C LYS A 39 3.31 6.46 6.80
N ALA A 40 3.36 5.73 5.69
CA ALA A 40 4.59 5.12 5.20
C ALA A 40 5.65 6.18 4.84
N PHE A 41 5.29 7.19 4.04
CA PHE A 41 6.20 8.31 3.71
C PHE A 41 6.60 9.11 4.96
N ALA A 42 5.66 9.41 5.84
CA ALA A 42 5.93 10.08 7.10
C ALA A 42 6.85 9.26 8.03
N GLY A 43 6.76 7.93 7.94
CA GLY A 43 7.65 7.00 8.63
C GLY A 43 9.07 6.95 8.09
N GLY A 44 9.32 7.53 6.92
CA GLY A 44 10.63 7.60 6.28
C GLY A 44 10.78 6.75 5.02
N ALA A 45 9.73 6.12 4.51
CA ALA A 45 9.81 5.42 3.24
C ALA A 45 10.09 6.38 2.08
N ASP A 46 10.95 5.99 1.16
CA ASP A 46 11.22 6.73 -0.08
C ASP A 46 10.19 6.38 -1.16
N PHE A 47 9.71 5.14 -1.13
CA PHE A 47 8.70 4.62 -2.04
C PHE A 47 7.68 3.78 -1.28
N VAL A 48 6.49 3.64 -1.85
CA VAL A 48 5.42 2.79 -1.30
C VAL A 48 4.93 1.84 -2.37
N MET A 49 4.92 0.55 -2.06
CA MET A 49 4.35 -0.49 -2.91
C MET A 49 2.85 -0.60 -2.63
N ILE A 50 2.06 -0.43 -3.66
CA ILE A 50 0.60 -0.58 -3.60
C ILE A 50 0.15 -1.58 -4.66
N GLY A 51 -0.83 -2.41 -4.32
CA GLY A 51 -1.41 -3.41 -5.21
C GLY A 51 -2.93 -3.27 -5.27
N GLY A 52 -3.63 -3.71 -4.22
CA GLY A 52 -5.08 -3.73 -4.17
C GLY A 52 -5.78 -2.39 -4.40
N MET A 53 -5.13 -1.28 -4.07
CA MET A 53 -5.66 0.07 -4.33
C MET A 53 -5.78 0.37 -5.83
N LEU A 54 -4.91 -0.21 -6.66
CA LEU A 54 -4.91 -0.05 -8.12
C LEU A 54 -5.61 -1.19 -8.85
N ALA A 55 -6.13 -2.18 -8.13
CA ALA A 55 -6.82 -3.31 -8.70
C ALA A 55 -8.24 -2.94 -9.17
N GLY A 56 -8.72 -3.62 -10.22
CA GLY A 56 -10.08 -3.43 -10.73
C GLY A 56 -10.25 -2.29 -11.73
N HIS A 57 -9.17 -1.68 -12.19
CA HIS A 57 -9.20 -0.62 -13.19
C HIS A 57 -9.03 -1.15 -14.62
N ASP A 58 -9.42 -0.35 -15.61
CA ASP A 58 -9.32 -0.66 -17.04
C ASP A 58 -7.88 -0.97 -17.47
N GLU A 59 -6.91 -0.38 -16.80
CA GLU A 59 -5.49 -0.54 -17.09
C GLU A 59 -4.90 -1.82 -16.49
N CYS A 60 -5.69 -2.57 -15.67
CA CYS A 60 -5.27 -3.86 -15.14
C CYS A 60 -5.43 -4.96 -16.17
N GLU A 61 -4.53 -5.95 -16.13
CA GLU A 61 -4.75 -7.20 -16.83
C GLU A 61 -5.91 -7.98 -16.19
N GLY A 62 -6.82 -8.46 -17.01
CA GLY A 62 -7.95 -9.29 -16.57
C GLY A 62 -9.20 -8.99 -17.38
N LYS A 63 -10.20 -9.85 -17.23
CA LYS A 63 -11.50 -9.70 -17.87
C LYS A 63 -12.51 -9.17 -16.86
N VAL A 64 -13.34 -8.25 -17.31
CA VAL A 64 -14.50 -7.82 -16.55
C VAL A 64 -15.64 -8.78 -16.84
N GLU A 65 -16.11 -9.49 -15.82
CA GLU A 65 -17.25 -10.37 -15.88
C GLU A 65 -18.32 -9.92 -14.89
N ASN A 66 -19.51 -9.62 -15.40
CA ASN A 66 -20.63 -9.13 -14.57
C ASN A 66 -20.31 -7.91 -13.69
N GLY A 67 -19.40 -7.03 -14.15
CA GLY A 67 -18.99 -5.85 -13.40
C GLY A 67 -17.92 -6.11 -12.35
N PHE A 68 -17.29 -7.29 -12.35
CA PHE A 68 -16.21 -7.67 -11.44
C PHE A 68 -14.96 -8.11 -12.21
N MET A 69 -13.82 -7.92 -11.58
CA MET A 69 -12.52 -8.46 -12.02
C MET A 69 -11.95 -9.37 -10.96
N GLU A 70 -11.17 -10.36 -11.38
CA GLU A 70 -10.38 -11.16 -10.44
C GLU A 70 -9.10 -10.42 -10.08
N PHE A 71 -8.84 -10.32 -8.78
CA PHE A 71 -7.61 -9.81 -8.22
C PHE A 71 -6.92 -10.89 -7.40
N TYR A 72 -5.63 -11.06 -7.62
CA TYR A 72 -4.82 -12.01 -6.88
C TYR A 72 -3.45 -11.42 -6.53
N GLY A 73 -2.95 -11.76 -5.34
CA GLY A 73 -1.60 -11.39 -4.95
C GLY A 73 -0.55 -12.25 -5.67
N MET A 74 0.66 -11.73 -5.88
CA MET A 74 1.75 -12.44 -6.55
C MET A 74 2.18 -13.74 -5.84
N ALA A 75 1.87 -13.89 -4.56
CA ALA A 75 2.10 -15.12 -3.79
C ALA A 75 0.87 -16.03 -3.73
N SER A 76 -0.17 -15.82 -4.55
CA SER A 76 -1.36 -16.65 -4.63
C SER A 76 -1.13 -17.85 -5.54
N GLU A 77 -1.93 -18.92 -5.34
CA GLU A 77 -1.95 -20.10 -6.20
C GLU A 77 -2.22 -19.70 -7.66
N SER A 78 -3.18 -18.82 -7.91
CA SER A 78 -3.50 -18.29 -9.25
C SER A 78 -2.33 -17.59 -9.93
N ALA A 79 -1.48 -16.89 -9.17
CA ALA A 79 -0.28 -16.25 -9.71
C ALA A 79 0.83 -17.28 -10.00
N MET A 80 0.97 -18.29 -9.14
CA MET A 80 1.93 -19.37 -9.33
C MET A 80 1.60 -20.17 -10.58
N ASP A 81 0.33 -20.50 -10.80
CA ASP A 81 -0.14 -21.20 -12.00
C ASP A 81 0.11 -20.41 -13.28
N LYS A 82 -0.23 -19.09 -13.25
CA LYS A 82 -0.08 -18.23 -14.42
C LYS A 82 1.39 -18.00 -14.83
N HIS A 83 2.30 -18.01 -13.87
CA HIS A 83 3.72 -17.72 -14.09
C HIS A 83 4.62 -18.96 -14.03
N ASP A 84 4.04 -20.16 -14.00
CA ASP A 84 4.75 -21.45 -13.97
C ASP A 84 5.82 -21.54 -12.86
N ASN A 85 5.50 -20.96 -11.70
CA ASN A 85 6.44 -20.73 -10.61
C ASN A 85 6.14 -21.62 -9.40
N HIS A 86 5.91 -22.94 -9.67
CA HIS A 86 5.68 -23.94 -8.64
C HIS A 86 6.98 -24.36 -7.95
N ASN A 87 7.36 -23.59 -6.91
CA ASN A 87 8.42 -24.02 -6.02
C ASN A 87 7.83 -24.91 -4.90
N SER A 88 8.25 -26.15 -4.84
CA SER A 88 7.73 -27.17 -3.92
C SER A 88 7.86 -26.83 -2.41
N TYR A 89 8.67 -25.82 -2.06
CA TYR A 89 8.87 -25.40 -0.67
C TYR A 89 8.09 -24.13 -0.27
N ARG A 90 7.44 -23.44 -1.23
CA ARG A 90 6.61 -22.26 -0.96
C ARG A 90 5.15 -22.61 -0.98
N GLY A 91 4.45 -22.40 0.14
CA GLY A 91 2.99 -22.39 0.16
C GLY A 91 2.42 -21.12 -0.45
N ALA A 92 1.25 -21.22 -1.08
CA ALA A 92 0.48 -20.06 -1.52
C ALA A 92 0.02 -19.23 -0.31
N GLU A 93 0.37 -17.95 -0.27
CA GLU A 93 0.02 -17.04 0.83
C GLU A 93 -0.99 -15.96 0.40
N GLY A 94 -1.19 -15.79 -0.90
CA GLY A 94 -2.12 -14.82 -1.48
C GLY A 94 -3.52 -15.37 -1.66
N LYS A 95 -4.51 -14.47 -1.62
CA LYS A 95 -5.92 -14.78 -1.91
C LYS A 95 -6.29 -14.29 -3.30
N THR A 96 -7.13 -15.07 -4.00
CA THR A 96 -7.84 -14.60 -5.18
C THR A 96 -9.21 -14.09 -4.73
N VAL A 97 -9.55 -12.88 -5.09
CA VAL A 97 -10.83 -12.25 -4.73
C VAL A 97 -11.45 -11.59 -5.96
N LYS A 98 -12.77 -11.57 -6.02
CA LYS A 98 -13.50 -10.78 -7.01
C LYS A 98 -13.72 -9.38 -6.46
N ILE A 99 -13.31 -8.39 -7.22
CA ILE A 99 -13.42 -6.98 -6.87
C ILE A 99 -14.29 -6.25 -7.91
N PRO A 100 -15.05 -5.24 -7.51
CA PRO A 100 -15.82 -4.44 -8.45
C PRO A 100 -14.90 -3.77 -9.48
N HIS A 101 -15.34 -3.74 -10.73
CA HIS A 101 -14.69 -2.94 -11.76
C HIS A 101 -14.86 -1.45 -11.46
N ARG A 102 -13.77 -0.69 -11.53
CA ARG A 102 -13.67 0.71 -11.07
C ARG A 102 -13.52 1.72 -12.21
N GLY A 103 -13.51 1.25 -13.47
CA GLY A 103 -13.22 2.11 -14.62
C GLY A 103 -11.75 2.53 -14.66
N ARG A 104 -11.46 3.72 -15.16
CA ARG A 104 -10.10 4.23 -15.33
C ARG A 104 -9.41 4.53 -14.00
N VAL A 105 -8.11 4.28 -13.97
CA VAL A 105 -7.28 4.50 -12.77
C VAL A 105 -7.08 5.97 -12.39
N ASP A 106 -7.32 6.88 -13.32
CA ASP A 106 -7.04 8.33 -13.15
C ASP A 106 -7.66 8.92 -11.88
N ASP A 107 -8.92 8.54 -11.57
CA ASP A 107 -9.62 9.10 -10.41
C ASP A 107 -9.07 8.54 -9.09
N THR A 108 -8.69 7.28 -9.05
CA THR A 108 -8.00 6.68 -7.91
C THR A 108 -6.64 7.35 -7.66
N ILE A 109 -5.88 7.62 -8.72
CA ILE A 109 -4.60 8.33 -8.61
C ILE A 109 -4.80 9.76 -8.11
N LYS A 110 -5.79 10.48 -8.63
CA LYS A 110 -6.13 11.84 -8.15
C LYS A 110 -6.48 11.85 -6.67
N ASP A 111 -7.26 10.87 -6.22
CA ASP A 111 -7.66 10.74 -4.82
C ASP A 111 -6.46 10.47 -3.91
N ILE A 112 -5.60 9.52 -4.27
CA ILE A 112 -4.35 9.23 -3.56
C ILE A 112 -3.49 10.49 -3.45
N LEU A 113 -3.24 11.18 -4.57
CA LEU A 113 -2.41 12.39 -4.59
C LEU A 113 -3.04 13.53 -3.80
N SER A 114 -4.36 13.66 -3.83
CA SER A 114 -5.10 14.64 -3.03
C SER A 114 -4.93 14.39 -1.53
N GLY A 115 -5.07 13.14 -1.10
CA GLY A 115 -4.85 12.74 0.28
C GLY A 115 -3.42 13.04 0.77
N ILE A 116 -2.42 12.74 -0.06
CA ILE A 116 -1.01 13.05 0.26
C ILE A 116 -0.78 14.56 0.39
N ARG A 117 -1.33 15.38 -0.53
CA ARG A 117 -1.21 16.85 -0.47
C ARG A 117 -1.88 17.41 0.78
N SER A 118 -3.07 16.92 1.11
CA SER A 118 -3.79 17.33 2.33
C SER A 118 -2.98 17.04 3.58
N ALA A 119 -2.40 15.85 3.67
CA ALA A 119 -1.56 15.48 4.79
C ALA A 119 -0.32 16.38 4.93
N CYS A 120 0.36 16.67 3.82
CA CYS A 120 1.47 17.63 3.81
C CYS A 120 1.04 19.00 4.35
N THR A 121 -0.13 19.50 3.94
CA THR A 121 -0.70 20.75 4.43
C THR A 121 -0.94 20.72 5.94
N TYR A 122 -1.53 19.65 6.45
CA TYR A 122 -1.84 19.52 7.88
C TYR A 122 -0.62 19.53 8.79
N VAL A 123 0.50 18.97 8.35
CA VAL A 123 1.73 18.94 9.14
C VAL A 123 2.71 20.07 8.78
N GLY A 124 2.36 20.94 7.84
CA GLY A 124 3.22 22.04 7.38
C GLY A 124 4.42 21.58 6.53
N ALA A 125 4.34 20.41 5.90
CA ALA A 125 5.37 19.94 4.98
C ALA A 125 5.18 20.57 3.60
N ASN A 126 6.24 21.18 3.05
CA ASN A 126 6.21 21.79 1.71
C ASN A 126 6.57 20.82 0.58
N SER A 127 6.94 19.61 0.91
CA SER A 127 7.27 18.53 -0.05
C SER A 127 7.15 17.17 0.62
N LEU A 128 6.99 16.12 -0.19
CA LEU A 128 6.99 14.74 0.29
C LEU A 128 8.28 14.39 1.05
N ARG A 129 9.41 14.90 0.57
CA ARG A 129 10.73 14.71 1.20
C ARG A 129 10.82 15.27 2.62
N THR A 130 10.07 16.31 2.93
CA THR A 130 10.05 16.94 4.27
C THR A 130 8.97 16.37 5.19
N LEU A 131 8.09 15.52 4.67
CA LEU A 131 6.95 14.99 5.41
C LEU A 131 7.38 14.26 6.69
N SER A 132 8.39 13.40 6.61
CA SER A 132 8.89 12.65 7.77
C SER A 132 9.47 13.55 8.87
N LYS A 133 10.01 14.72 8.49
CA LYS A 133 10.58 15.69 9.44
C LYS A 133 9.51 16.55 10.12
N CYS A 134 8.36 16.72 9.47
CA CYS A 134 7.24 17.54 9.97
C CYS A 134 6.20 16.71 10.75
N THR A 135 6.26 15.38 10.65
CA THR A 135 5.24 14.50 11.22
C THR A 135 5.60 14.03 12.62
N THR A 136 4.64 14.10 13.52
CA THR A 136 4.68 13.47 14.84
C THR A 136 3.71 12.30 14.88
N PHE A 137 4.20 11.11 15.26
CA PHE A 137 3.35 9.94 15.51
C PHE A 137 2.97 9.85 16.98
N VAL A 138 1.69 9.63 17.22
CA VAL A 138 1.13 9.40 18.55
C VAL A 138 0.60 7.96 18.59
N ARG A 139 1.04 7.20 19.60
CA ARG A 139 0.47 5.87 19.83
C ARG A 139 -0.91 6.02 20.45
N VAL A 140 -1.89 5.39 19.86
CA VAL A 140 -3.27 5.41 20.33
C VAL A 140 -3.79 3.98 20.51
N ASN A 141 -4.72 3.82 21.44
CA ASN A 141 -5.42 2.54 21.64
C ASN A 141 -6.76 2.60 20.91
N ASN A 142 -6.93 1.71 19.94
CA ASN A 142 -8.20 1.43 19.28
C ASN A 142 -8.98 2.69 18.79
N THR A 143 -8.37 3.45 17.89
CA THR A 143 -9.02 4.63 17.27
C THR A 143 -9.31 4.40 15.80
N HIS A 144 -9.86 3.25 15.46
CA HIS A 144 -10.37 3.06 14.10
C HIS A 144 -11.68 3.86 13.96
N ASN A 145 -11.66 4.90 13.15
CA ASN A 145 -12.85 5.68 12.88
C ASN A 145 -13.60 5.08 11.68
N THR A 146 -14.70 4.42 11.97
CA THR A 146 -15.53 3.73 10.98
C THR A 146 -16.59 4.64 10.33
N ILE A 147 -16.59 5.93 10.63
CA ILE A 147 -17.64 6.87 10.20
C ILE A 147 -17.76 6.97 8.67
N TYR A 148 -16.71 6.62 7.94
CA TYR A 148 -16.66 6.63 6.47
C TYR A 148 -16.59 5.22 5.87
N GLU A 149 -16.72 4.18 6.67
CA GLU A 149 -16.89 2.82 6.16
C GLU A 149 -18.34 2.64 5.72
N LEU A 150 -18.53 2.49 4.41
CA LEU A 150 -19.82 2.16 3.77
C LEU A 150 -19.93 0.68 3.53
#